data_99148bfed1110e7f18f6abaea5e69526
#
_entry.id   99148bfed1110e7f18f6abaea5e69526
#
_cell.length_a   1.000
_cell.length_b   1.000
_cell.length_c   1.000
_cell.angle_alpha   90.00
_cell.angle_beta   90.00
_cell.angle_gamma   90.00
#
_symmetry.space_group_name_H-M   'P 1'
#
loop_
_entity.id
_entity.type
_entity.pdbx_description
1 polymer ?
#
loop_
_entity_poly.entity_id
_entity_poly.type
_entity_poly.pdbx_seq_one_letter_code
_entity_poly.pdbx_strand_id
1 'polypeptide(L)'
;MVKPFRLARVPQVIFRVGALADLPPMAAAYGQNILLVTGAKSFSESPRAEALLEKLHEQGFSVHKVKISGEPSPSGIDDAVSRFREAGIDLVAGIGGGSVMDAGKAVSAMLKANGSVAEYLEVVGTRGHSGAKVPFIAIPTTSGTGSEATKNAVISRVGKDGFKRSLRHENFVPDVAMIDPELTLNCPPEITAAAGMDCFTQLTEAYLSTKAVEVTDALAIQGLMAIKRSLVRSFTHGDDINARSDMSFAALMSGICLANAGLGAVHGLAGTIGALHNIPHGTVCGTLMADANELNVRELRRISHSGSATGKYPGPEISVSLGKYATLGRIFADTAVKNDNYYTDFFIDYLHAVTYRLRLPRLGSFGLEKENIPDIASQSDVKNNPVKLSGDQLAEIITGRL
;
A
#
# COMPACT_ATOMS: atom_id res chain seq x y z
N MET A 1 27.03 -10.37 -9.16
CA MET A 1 26.61 -9.80 -10.49
C MET A 1 25.21 -9.24 -10.30
N VAL A 2 24.94 -8.01 -10.73
CA VAL A 2 23.60 -7.39 -10.64
C VAL A 2 22.63 -8.16 -11.54
N LYS A 3 21.45 -8.50 -10.99
CA LYS A 3 20.40 -9.19 -11.76
C LYS A 3 19.81 -8.22 -12.81
N PRO A 4 19.48 -8.69 -14.03
CA PRO A 4 18.75 -7.88 -15.00
C PRO A 4 17.40 -7.45 -14.43
N PHE A 5 17.03 -6.18 -14.58
CA PHE A 5 15.75 -5.66 -14.11
C PHE A 5 15.23 -4.53 -15.02
N ARG A 6 13.95 -4.25 -14.92
CA ARG A 6 13.29 -3.06 -15.47
C ARG A 6 12.63 -2.32 -14.32
N LEU A 7 13.04 -1.07 -14.09
CA LEU A 7 12.40 -0.22 -13.11
C LEU A 7 11.14 0.42 -13.72
N ALA A 8 10.02 0.30 -13.03
CA ALA A 8 8.78 0.97 -13.41
C ALA A 8 8.94 2.50 -13.28
N ARG A 9 8.15 3.24 -14.06
CA ARG A 9 8.08 4.71 -13.95
C ARG A 9 7.74 5.10 -12.50
N VAL A 10 8.40 6.14 -12.00
CA VAL A 10 8.08 6.82 -10.75
C VAL A 10 7.53 8.22 -11.07
N PRO A 11 6.67 8.82 -10.21
CA PRO A 11 6.23 10.20 -10.37
C PRO A 11 7.37 11.19 -10.16
N GLN A 12 7.16 12.45 -10.56
CA GLN A 12 7.94 13.54 -9.95
C GLN A 12 7.59 13.61 -8.47
N VAL A 13 8.59 13.51 -7.59
CA VAL A 13 8.37 13.51 -6.13
C VAL A 13 8.72 14.89 -5.55
N ILE A 14 7.79 15.47 -4.80
CA ILE A 14 8.00 16.62 -3.93
C ILE A 14 7.78 16.14 -2.51
N PHE A 15 8.84 16.15 -1.71
CA PHE A 15 8.81 15.68 -0.33
C PHE A 15 9.34 16.76 0.59
N ARG A 16 8.45 17.43 1.31
CA ARG A 16 8.78 18.37 2.37
C ARG A 16 7.57 18.73 3.24
N VAL A 17 7.81 19.14 4.45
CA VAL A 17 6.81 19.75 5.34
C VAL A 17 6.29 21.05 4.70
N GLY A 18 4.97 21.23 4.64
CA GLY A 18 4.31 22.38 4.01
C GLY A 18 4.30 22.31 2.46
N ALA A 19 4.51 21.14 1.85
CA ALA A 19 4.51 20.98 0.39
C ALA A 19 3.17 21.34 -0.28
N LEU A 20 2.05 21.21 0.43
CA LEU A 20 0.71 21.54 -0.10
C LEU A 20 0.62 22.97 -0.64
N ALA A 21 1.43 23.89 -0.10
CA ALA A 21 1.48 25.28 -0.57
C ALA A 21 1.94 25.44 -2.02
N ASP A 22 2.63 24.43 -2.59
CA ASP A 22 3.08 24.43 -3.98
C ASP A 22 1.99 23.96 -4.97
N LEU A 23 0.87 23.43 -4.47
CA LEU A 23 -0.17 22.91 -5.38
C LEU A 23 -0.72 23.96 -6.35
N PRO A 24 -1.08 25.20 -5.93
CA PRO A 24 -1.62 26.18 -6.87
C PRO A 24 -0.63 26.56 -7.99
N PRO A 25 0.63 26.97 -7.73
CA PRO A 25 1.58 27.30 -8.81
C PRO A 25 1.90 26.08 -9.69
N MET A 26 1.92 24.87 -9.15
CA MET A 26 2.13 23.65 -9.93
C MET A 26 0.92 23.32 -10.82
N ALA A 27 -0.29 23.47 -10.29
CA ALA A 27 -1.52 23.23 -11.03
C ALA A 27 -1.66 24.16 -12.24
N ALA A 28 -1.19 25.39 -12.14
CA ALA A 28 -1.21 26.38 -13.23
C ALA A 28 -0.48 25.90 -14.51
N ALA A 29 0.49 25.00 -14.39
CA ALA A 29 1.18 24.41 -15.53
C ALA A 29 0.29 23.44 -16.35
N TYR A 30 -0.81 22.95 -15.77
CA TYR A 30 -1.73 22.01 -16.44
C TYR A 30 -2.97 22.68 -17.00
N GLY A 31 -3.41 23.79 -16.42
CA GLY A 31 -4.62 24.51 -16.79
C GLY A 31 -5.34 25.08 -15.57
N GLN A 32 -6.57 25.56 -15.76
CA GLN A 32 -7.32 26.23 -14.68
C GLN A 32 -8.54 25.46 -14.17
N ASN A 33 -8.93 24.37 -14.83
CA ASN A 33 -10.04 23.53 -14.39
C ASN A 33 -9.55 22.34 -13.58
N ILE A 34 -9.67 22.41 -12.27
CA ILE A 34 -9.17 21.38 -11.34
C ILE A 34 -10.32 20.55 -10.78
N LEU A 35 -10.18 19.24 -10.80
CA LEU A 35 -11.03 18.31 -10.04
C LEU A 35 -10.28 17.85 -8.78
N LEU A 36 -10.72 18.32 -7.61
CA LEU A 36 -10.25 17.86 -6.31
C LEU A 36 -11.02 16.61 -5.88
N VAL A 37 -10.30 15.50 -5.71
CA VAL A 37 -10.81 14.26 -5.15
C VAL A 37 -10.32 14.18 -3.70
N THR A 38 -11.25 14.15 -2.73
CA THR A 38 -10.90 14.18 -1.31
C THR A 38 -11.62 13.08 -0.54
N GLY A 39 -11.14 12.76 0.66
CA GLY A 39 -11.90 11.95 1.61
C GLY A 39 -13.12 12.70 2.14
N ALA A 40 -14.04 11.95 2.78
CA ALA A 40 -15.32 12.51 3.22
C ALA A 40 -15.17 13.61 4.27
N LYS A 41 -14.18 13.50 5.18
CA LYS A 41 -14.06 14.39 6.35
C LYS A 41 -12.65 14.95 6.57
N SER A 42 -11.63 14.11 6.75
CA SER A 42 -10.35 14.49 7.36
C SER A 42 -9.67 15.72 6.76
N PHE A 43 -9.51 15.76 5.44
CA PHE A 43 -8.97 16.93 4.76
C PHE A 43 -10.08 17.93 4.39
N SER A 44 -11.19 17.47 3.82
CA SER A 44 -12.24 18.33 3.25
C SER A 44 -12.93 19.24 4.27
N GLU A 45 -12.86 18.95 5.56
CA GLU A 45 -13.41 19.74 6.67
C GLU A 45 -12.31 20.43 7.50
N SER A 46 -11.07 20.46 7.01
CA SER A 46 -9.95 21.07 7.72
C SER A 46 -9.73 22.53 7.31
N PRO A 47 -9.18 23.37 8.20
CA PRO A 47 -8.77 24.74 7.85
C PRO A 47 -7.78 24.81 6.68
N ARG A 48 -6.96 23.74 6.48
CA ARG A 48 -6.05 23.65 5.34
C ARG A 48 -6.79 23.52 4.00
N ALA A 49 -7.94 22.85 3.99
CA ALA A 49 -8.76 22.75 2.78
C ALA A 49 -9.36 24.11 2.41
N GLU A 50 -9.86 24.87 3.39
CA GLU A 50 -10.39 26.22 3.18
C GLU A 50 -9.32 27.14 2.62
N ALA A 51 -8.16 27.21 3.26
CA ALA A 51 -7.03 28.04 2.82
C ALA A 51 -6.52 27.65 1.42
N LEU A 52 -6.51 26.35 1.08
CA LEU A 52 -6.16 25.90 -0.26
C LEU A 52 -7.20 26.38 -1.31
N LEU A 53 -8.49 26.24 -1.00
CA LEU A 53 -9.57 26.64 -1.90
C LEU A 53 -9.57 28.16 -2.16
N GLU A 54 -9.36 28.96 -1.11
CA GLU A 54 -9.21 30.41 -1.24
C GLU A 54 -8.08 30.77 -2.19
N LYS A 55 -6.89 30.20 -1.99
CA LYS A 55 -5.74 30.44 -2.86
C LYS A 55 -5.97 30.01 -4.30
N LEU A 56 -6.63 28.87 -4.54
CA LEU A 56 -6.99 28.43 -5.88
C LEU A 56 -7.95 29.41 -6.55
N HIS A 57 -8.98 29.86 -5.83
CA HIS A 57 -9.94 30.87 -6.35
C HIS A 57 -9.27 32.21 -6.62
N GLU A 58 -8.42 32.71 -5.72
CA GLU A 58 -7.65 33.96 -5.90
C GLU A 58 -6.77 33.91 -7.15
N GLN A 59 -6.25 32.72 -7.52
CA GLN A 59 -5.46 32.51 -8.73
C GLN A 59 -6.29 32.18 -9.97
N GLY A 60 -7.61 32.27 -9.90
CA GLY A 60 -8.53 32.12 -11.02
C GLY A 60 -8.87 30.67 -11.40
N PHE A 61 -8.62 29.71 -10.53
CA PHE A 61 -8.98 28.33 -10.82
C PHE A 61 -10.48 28.08 -10.66
N SER A 62 -11.03 27.31 -11.60
CA SER A 62 -12.34 26.67 -11.48
C SER A 62 -12.17 25.33 -10.77
N VAL A 63 -12.72 25.23 -9.56
CA VAL A 63 -12.50 24.06 -8.68
C VAL A 63 -13.76 23.21 -8.58
N HIS A 64 -13.69 22.00 -9.12
CA HIS A 64 -14.71 20.95 -8.99
C HIS A 64 -14.32 20.00 -7.84
N LYS A 65 -15.31 19.34 -7.22
CA LYS A 65 -15.07 18.50 -6.03
C LYS A 65 -15.77 17.15 -6.12
N VAL A 66 -15.05 16.09 -5.75
CA VAL A 66 -15.57 14.74 -5.52
C VAL A 66 -15.14 14.29 -4.12
N LYS A 67 -16.10 13.79 -3.33
CA LYS A 67 -15.81 13.19 -2.02
C LYS A 67 -15.91 11.67 -2.12
N ILE A 68 -14.90 10.98 -1.62
CA ILE A 68 -14.82 9.52 -1.54
C ILE A 68 -15.07 9.09 -0.11
N SER A 69 -16.00 8.17 0.07
CA SER A 69 -16.30 7.55 1.36
C SER A 69 -16.04 6.04 1.28
N GLY A 70 -15.17 5.53 2.13
CA GLY A 70 -14.75 4.13 2.10
C GLY A 70 -13.83 3.79 0.92
N GLU A 71 -13.80 2.52 0.53
CA GLU A 71 -13.05 2.07 -0.64
C GLU A 71 -13.75 2.46 -1.94
N PRO A 72 -13.01 2.84 -3.00
CA PRO A 72 -13.63 3.24 -4.26
C PRO A 72 -14.38 2.07 -4.90
N SER A 73 -15.63 2.31 -5.28
CA SER A 73 -16.48 1.34 -5.97
C SER A 73 -16.65 1.69 -7.45
N PRO A 74 -17.01 0.72 -8.33
CA PRO A 74 -17.28 1.01 -9.74
C PRO A 74 -18.32 2.11 -9.92
N SER A 75 -19.45 2.04 -9.22
CA SER A 75 -20.51 3.04 -9.31
C SER A 75 -20.03 4.43 -8.87
N GLY A 76 -19.28 4.53 -7.77
CA GLY A 76 -18.76 5.82 -7.31
C GLY A 76 -17.77 6.48 -8.27
N ILE A 77 -16.94 5.67 -8.97
CA ILE A 77 -16.06 6.18 -10.03
C ILE A 77 -16.88 6.61 -11.25
N ASP A 78 -17.81 5.78 -11.71
CA ASP A 78 -18.62 6.05 -12.90
C ASP A 78 -19.51 7.30 -12.70
N ASP A 79 -20.08 7.48 -11.51
CA ASP A 79 -20.84 8.68 -11.14
C ASP A 79 -19.99 9.95 -11.19
N ALA A 80 -18.77 9.89 -10.63
CA ALA A 80 -17.83 11.02 -10.67
C ALA A 80 -17.43 11.36 -12.12
N VAL A 81 -17.13 10.33 -12.92
CA VAL A 81 -16.76 10.51 -14.33
C VAL A 81 -17.92 11.08 -15.15
N SER A 82 -19.13 10.55 -14.99
CA SER A 82 -20.33 11.03 -15.69
C SER A 82 -20.58 12.51 -15.41
N ARG A 83 -20.43 12.91 -14.16
CA ARG A 83 -20.66 14.30 -13.71
C ARG A 83 -19.67 15.31 -14.29
N PHE A 84 -18.43 14.92 -14.54
CA PHE A 84 -17.35 15.84 -14.91
C PHE A 84 -16.76 15.59 -16.31
N ARG A 85 -17.28 14.64 -17.08
CA ARG A 85 -16.76 14.29 -18.41
C ARG A 85 -16.70 15.50 -19.35
N GLU A 86 -17.74 16.34 -19.33
CA GLU A 86 -17.85 17.53 -20.22
C GLU A 86 -17.37 18.83 -19.55
N ALA A 87 -16.84 18.74 -18.32
CA ALA A 87 -16.41 19.93 -17.58
C ALA A 87 -15.03 20.47 -18.01
N GLY A 88 -14.37 19.86 -18.99
CA GLY A 88 -13.07 20.31 -19.45
C GLY A 88 -11.97 20.25 -18.39
N ILE A 89 -11.94 19.19 -17.59
CA ILE A 89 -10.95 19.05 -16.50
C ILE A 89 -9.53 18.96 -17.05
N ASP A 90 -8.66 19.88 -16.61
CA ASP A 90 -7.26 19.97 -16.98
C ASP A 90 -6.37 19.15 -16.04
N LEU A 91 -6.75 19.07 -14.76
CA LEU A 91 -5.98 18.41 -13.70
C LEU A 91 -6.91 17.72 -12.70
N VAL A 92 -6.57 16.51 -12.30
CA VAL A 92 -7.12 15.84 -11.12
C VAL A 92 -6.10 15.91 -10.00
N ALA A 93 -6.50 16.38 -8.81
CA ALA A 93 -5.67 16.36 -7.61
C ALA A 93 -6.38 15.55 -6.51
N GLY A 94 -5.74 14.45 -6.08
CA GLY A 94 -6.25 13.61 -5.00
C GLY A 94 -5.60 13.98 -3.68
N ILE A 95 -6.37 14.39 -2.67
CA ILE A 95 -5.88 14.74 -1.33
C ILE A 95 -6.57 13.84 -0.31
N GLY A 96 -5.87 12.81 0.17
CA GLY A 96 -6.46 11.84 1.09
C GLY A 96 -5.65 10.57 1.28
N GLY A 97 -6.23 9.56 1.88
CA GLY A 97 -5.63 8.24 2.03
C GLY A 97 -5.63 7.41 0.74
N GLY A 98 -5.21 6.14 0.85
CA GLY A 98 -5.11 5.22 -0.29
C GLY A 98 -6.37 5.14 -1.16
N SER A 99 -7.56 5.09 -0.56
CA SER A 99 -8.84 5.10 -1.29
C SER A 99 -9.02 6.33 -2.17
N VAL A 100 -8.59 7.51 -1.69
CA VAL A 100 -8.65 8.76 -2.46
C VAL A 100 -7.62 8.76 -3.58
N MET A 101 -6.42 8.24 -3.32
CA MET A 101 -5.38 8.10 -4.35
C MET A 101 -5.86 7.19 -5.48
N ASP A 102 -6.46 6.06 -5.15
CA ASP A 102 -6.97 5.10 -6.13
C ASP A 102 -8.18 5.66 -6.89
N ALA A 103 -9.13 6.30 -6.19
CA ALA A 103 -10.24 6.98 -6.84
C ALA A 103 -9.77 8.09 -7.79
N GLY A 104 -8.81 8.93 -7.36
CA GLY A 104 -8.24 10.00 -8.18
C GLY A 104 -7.58 9.47 -9.46
N LYS A 105 -6.79 8.39 -9.35
CA LYS A 105 -6.21 7.71 -10.53
C LYS A 105 -7.29 7.16 -11.46
N ALA A 106 -8.29 6.47 -10.90
CA ALA A 106 -9.37 5.90 -11.70
C ALA A 106 -10.20 6.98 -12.41
N VAL A 107 -10.58 8.03 -11.71
CA VAL A 107 -11.31 9.17 -12.31
C VAL A 107 -10.47 9.84 -13.39
N SER A 108 -9.19 10.13 -13.11
CA SER A 108 -8.25 10.71 -14.08
C SER A 108 -8.20 9.89 -15.39
N ALA A 109 -8.12 8.56 -15.28
CA ALA A 109 -8.10 7.64 -16.42
C ALA A 109 -9.47 7.60 -17.14
N MET A 110 -10.56 7.42 -16.40
CA MET A 110 -11.88 7.21 -16.95
C MET A 110 -12.52 8.47 -17.55
N LEU A 111 -12.06 9.68 -17.20
CA LEU A 111 -12.42 10.91 -17.91
C LEU A 111 -11.99 10.89 -19.40
N LYS A 112 -11.03 10.03 -19.76
CA LYS A 112 -10.54 9.84 -21.15
C LYS A 112 -10.95 8.49 -21.76
N ALA A 113 -11.85 7.74 -21.11
CA ALA A 113 -12.34 6.45 -21.58
C ALA A 113 -13.86 6.40 -21.58
N ASN A 114 -14.45 5.54 -22.41
CA ASN A 114 -15.89 5.34 -22.50
C ASN A 114 -16.32 4.05 -21.77
N GLY A 115 -17.54 4.02 -21.25
CA GLY A 115 -18.10 2.89 -20.52
C GLY A 115 -17.79 2.94 -19.02
N SER A 116 -18.11 1.87 -18.32
CA SER A 116 -17.89 1.73 -16.88
C SER A 116 -16.44 1.34 -16.58
N VAL A 117 -15.91 1.83 -15.44
CA VAL A 117 -14.59 1.42 -14.94
C VAL A 117 -14.52 -0.10 -14.75
N ALA A 118 -15.63 -0.75 -14.42
CA ALA A 118 -15.69 -2.20 -14.26
C ALA A 118 -15.26 -2.98 -15.52
N GLU A 119 -15.49 -2.42 -16.70
CA GLU A 119 -15.11 -3.04 -17.97
C GLU A 119 -13.59 -3.11 -18.19
N TYR A 120 -12.81 -2.32 -17.43
CA TYR A 120 -11.36 -2.18 -17.54
C TYR A 120 -10.59 -2.81 -16.36
N LEU A 121 -11.28 -3.34 -15.35
CA LEU A 121 -10.65 -3.97 -14.20
C LEU A 121 -10.01 -5.31 -14.58
N GLU A 122 -8.82 -5.57 -14.02
CA GLU A 122 -8.15 -6.87 -14.19
C GLU A 122 -9.07 -8.02 -13.77
N VAL A 123 -9.08 -9.10 -14.56
CA VAL A 123 -9.83 -10.34 -14.32
C VAL A 123 -11.36 -10.18 -14.51
N VAL A 124 -11.94 -9.07 -14.12
CA VAL A 124 -13.39 -8.81 -14.16
C VAL A 124 -13.81 -8.18 -15.50
N GLY A 125 -13.01 -7.22 -15.97
CA GLY A 125 -13.28 -6.48 -17.19
C GLY A 125 -12.86 -7.24 -18.45
N THR A 126 -13.44 -6.82 -19.59
CA THR A 126 -13.17 -7.40 -20.91
C THR A 126 -12.44 -6.43 -21.84
N ARG A 127 -12.15 -5.21 -21.37
CA ARG A 127 -11.55 -4.14 -22.20
C ARG A 127 -10.16 -3.75 -21.68
N GLY A 128 -9.25 -3.47 -22.61
CA GLY A 128 -7.96 -2.84 -22.31
C GLY A 128 -8.07 -1.32 -22.31
N HIS A 129 -7.49 -0.65 -21.32
CA HIS A 129 -7.43 0.81 -21.30
C HIS A 129 -6.26 1.33 -22.15
N SER A 130 -6.47 2.42 -22.92
CA SER A 130 -5.45 2.99 -23.82
C SER A 130 -4.27 3.64 -23.06
N GLY A 131 -4.44 3.91 -21.76
CA GLY A 131 -3.48 4.67 -20.96
C GLY A 131 -3.64 6.20 -21.06
N ALA A 132 -4.59 6.71 -21.82
CA ALA A 132 -4.93 8.13 -21.81
C ALA A 132 -5.52 8.52 -20.46
N LYS A 133 -5.11 9.65 -19.90
CA LYS A 133 -5.64 10.17 -18.63
C LYS A 133 -5.58 11.69 -18.60
N VAL A 134 -6.35 12.31 -17.72
CA VAL A 134 -6.10 13.68 -17.26
C VAL A 134 -4.86 13.65 -16.36
N PRO A 135 -3.95 14.64 -16.39
CA PRO A 135 -2.84 14.71 -15.43
C PRO A 135 -3.32 14.53 -13.98
N PHE A 136 -2.52 13.82 -13.16
CA PHE A 136 -2.89 13.50 -11.80
C PHE A 136 -1.79 13.85 -10.80
N ILE A 137 -2.12 14.69 -9.81
CA ILE A 137 -1.27 14.99 -8.64
C ILE A 137 -1.81 14.21 -7.44
N ALA A 138 -0.96 13.37 -6.86
CA ALA A 138 -1.28 12.55 -5.69
C ALA A 138 -0.73 13.21 -4.42
N ILE A 139 -1.59 13.48 -3.44
CA ILE A 139 -1.26 14.16 -2.18
C ILE A 139 -1.76 13.30 -1.02
N PRO A 140 -0.96 12.35 -0.52
CA PRO A 140 -1.37 11.43 0.53
C PRO A 140 -1.51 12.12 1.89
N THR A 141 -2.54 11.73 2.66
CA THR A 141 -2.76 12.15 4.05
C THR A 141 -2.61 11.02 5.05
N THR A 142 -2.20 9.84 4.59
CA THR A 142 -1.84 8.67 5.40
C THR A 142 -0.53 8.08 4.89
N SER A 143 0.25 7.49 5.78
CA SER A 143 1.55 6.89 5.46
C SER A 143 1.40 5.35 5.44
N GLY A 144 0.87 4.81 4.35
CA GLY A 144 0.56 3.38 4.25
C GLY A 144 0.78 2.80 2.85
N THR A 145 -0.20 2.90 2.01
CA THR A 145 -0.32 2.18 0.73
C THR A 145 0.76 2.48 -0.31
N GLY A 146 1.41 3.65 -0.24
CA GLY A 146 2.33 4.10 -1.29
C GLY A 146 1.66 4.29 -2.66
N SER A 147 0.33 4.43 -2.69
CA SER A 147 -0.45 4.53 -3.94
C SER A 147 -0.05 5.74 -4.79
N GLU A 148 0.54 6.77 -4.18
CA GLU A 148 1.11 7.93 -4.87
C GLU A 148 2.28 7.59 -5.80
N ALA A 149 2.88 6.40 -5.66
CA ALA A 149 4.00 5.94 -6.49
C ALA A 149 3.67 4.73 -7.37
N THR A 150 2.40 4.29 -7.41
CA THR A 150 1.99 3.10 -8.14
C THR A 150 1.13 3.39 -9.37
N LYS A 151 1.09 2.44 -10.31
CA LYS A 151 0.34 2.51 -11.58
C LYS A 151 -1.05 1.92 -11.55
N ASN A 152 -1.48 1.40 -10.40
CA ASN A 152 -2.77 0.75 -10.24
C ASN A 152 -3.69 1.56 -9.33
N ALA A 153 -4.99 1.49 -9.62
CA ALA A 153 -6.07 1.95 -8.76
C ALA A 153 -6.90 0.74 -8.36
N VAL A 154 -6.99 0.47 -7.06
CA VAL A 154 -7.76 -0.68 -6.54
C VAL A 154 -9.20 -0.27 -6.37
N ILE A 155 -10.10 -0.99 -7.03
CA ILE A 155 -11.55 -0.76 -7.00
C ILE A 155 -12.20 -1.99 -6.38
N SER A 156 -13.14 -1.76 -5.46
CA SER A 156 -13.74 -2.81 -4.64
C SER A 156 -15.25 -2.85 -4.79
N ARG A 157 -15.79 -4.05 -4.78
CA ARG A 157 -17.18 -4.35 -4.49
C ARG A 157 -17.20 -5.44 -3.43
N VAL A 158 -17.65 -5.11 -2.23
CA VAL A 158 -17.65 -6.03 -1.08
C VAL A 158 -18.91 -6.88 -1.11
N GLY A 159 -18.81 -8.17 -0.74
CA GLY A 159 -19.93 -9.09 -0.58
C GLY A 159 -19.68 -10.47 -1.19
N LYS A 160 -20.73 -11.31 -1.24
CA LYS A 160 -20.65 -12.71 -1.72
C LYS A 160 -20.09 -12.83 -3.14
N ASP A 161 -20.47 -11.90 -4.04
CA ASP A 161 -19.92 -11.77 -5.39
C ASP A 161 -18.94 -10.60 -5.47
N GLY A 162 -18.26 -10.35 -4.37
CA GLY A 162 -17.33 -9.25 -4.20
C GLY A 162 -16.05 -9.43 -5.00
N PHE A 163 -15.42 -8.32 -5.30
CA PHE A 163 -14.08 -8.32 -5.87
C PHE A 163 -13.28 -7.10 -5.38
N LYS A 164 -11.97 -7.28 -5.35
CA LYS A 164 -11.00 -6.20 -5.15
C LYS A 164 -9.97 -6.33 -6.27
N ARG A 165 -10.09 -5.47 -7.30
CA ARG A 165 -9.34 -5.58 -8.56
C ARG A 165 -8.78 -4.23 -8.97
N SER A 166 -7.70 -4.27 -9.72
CA SER A 166 -7.01 -3.05 -10.17
C SER A 166 -7.46 -2.62 -11.56
N LEU A 167 -7.71 -1.34 -11.71
CA LEU A 167 -7.52 -0.63 -12.96
C LEU A 167 -6.02 -0.34 -13.08
N ARG A 168 -5.35 -0.83 -14.13
CA ARG A 168 -3.90 -0.75 -14.24
C ARG A 168 -3.42 -0.40 -15.63
N HIS A 169 -2.50 0.56 -15.70
CA HIS A 169 -1.74 0.89 -16.91
C HIS A 169 -0.46 1.63 -16.54
N GLU A 170 0.63 1.49 -17.33
CA GLU A 170 1.92 2.16 -17.06
C GLU A 170 1.77 3.69 -16.92
N ASN A 171 0.87 4.30 -17.67
CA ASN A 171 0.61 5.73 -17.63
C ASN A 171 -0.20 6.20 -16.40
N PHE A 172 -0.75 5.29 -15.58
CA PHE A 172 -1.54 5.68 -14.42
C PHE A 172 -0.71 6.01 -13.18
N VAL A 173 0.60 5.87 -13.27
CA VAL A 173 1.48 6.49 -12.29
C VAL A 173 1.16 7.99 -12.22
N PRO A 174 0.96 8.57 -11.03
CA PRO A 174 0.75 10.01 -10.88
C PRO A 174 1.84 10.82 -11.60
N ASP A 175 1.49 11.97 -12.14
CA ASP A 175 2.49 12.86 -12.75
C ASP A 175 3.36 13.48 -11.66
N VAL A 176 2.73 13.78 -10.50
CA VAL A 176 3.41 14.29 -9.30
C VAL A 176 2.90 13.54 -8.07
N ALA A 177 3.83 13.13 -7.22
CA ALA A 177 3.57 12.75 -5.82
C ALA A 177 4.04 13.89 -4.91
N MET A 178 3.09 14.62 -4.35
CA MET A 178 3.35 15.71 -3.42
C MET A 178 3.15 15.22 -1.99
N ILE A 179 4.23 14.96 -1.30
CA ILE A 179 4.22 14.34 0.03
C ILE A 179 4.51 15.42 1.07
N ASP A 180 3.47 15.78 1.79
CA ASP A 180 3.50 16.74 2.89
C ASP A 180 3.21 16.03 4.21
N PRO A 181 4.23 15.77 5.04
CA PRO A 181 4.05 15.11 6.33
C PRO A 181 3.06 15.82 7.27
N GLU A 182 2.87 17.14 7.15
CA GLU A 182 1.88 17.86 7.96
C GLU A 182 0.46 17.38 7.75
N LEU A 183 0.14 16.86 6.56
CA LEU A 183 -1.19 16.33 6.26
C LEU A 183 -1.51 15.04 7.04
N THR A 184 -0.50 14.41 7.63
CA THR A 184 -0.65 13.18 8.41
C THR A 184 -0.77 13.42 9.91
N LEU A 185 -0.52 14.64 10.42
CA LEU A 185 -0.51 14.97 11.87
C LEU A 185 -1.85 14.63 12.56
N ASN A 186 -2.96 14.85 11.87
CA ASN A 186 -4.30 14.58 12.41
C ASN A 186 -4.80 13.15 12.13
N CYS A 187 -3.93 12.26 11.63
CA CYS A 187 -4.30 10.87 11.39
C CYS A 187 -4.51 10.15 12.73
N PRO A 188 -5.69 9.58 12.99
CA PRO A 188 -5.98 8.88 14.23
C PRO A 188 -5.00 7.72 14.50
N PRO A 189 -4.72 7.38 15.77
CA PRO A 189 -3.78 6.31 16.11
C PRO A 189 -4.12 4.97 15.45
N GLU A 190 -5.40 4.58 15.39
CA GLU A 190 -5.84 3.32 14.79
C GLU A 190 -5.55 3.29 13.28
N ILE A 191 -5.76 4.40 12.59
CA ILE A 191 -5.45 4.53 11.15
C ILE A 191 -3.93 4.58 10.96
N THR A 192 -3.21 5.28 11.85
CA THR A 192 -1.74 5.32 11.85
C THR A 192 -1.15 3.91 12.02
N ALA A 193 -1.69 3.10 12.94
CA ALA A 193 -1.26 1.72 13.15
C ALA A 193 -1.52 0.86 11.91
N ALA A 194 -2.76 0.88 11.40
CA ALA A 194 -3.16 0.08 10.24
C ALA A 194 -2.36 0.47 8.97
N ALA A 195 -2.27 1.77 8.67
CA ALA A 195 -1.51 2.26 7.52
C ALA A 195 -0.01 1.99 7.66
N GLY A 196 0.57 2.25 8.84
CA GLY A 196 1.99 2.00 9.10
C GLY A 196 2.36 0.53 9.02
N MET A 197 1.49 -0.38 9.49
CA MET A 197 1.70 -1.82 9.37
C MET A 197 1.50 -2.31 7.94
N ASP A 198 0.60 -1.71 7.15
CA ASP A 198 0.49 -1.97 5.71
C ASP A 198 1.81 -1.62 5.00
N CYS A 199 2.33 -0.42 5.24
CA CYS A 199 3.64 0.01 4.73
C CYS A 199 4.77 -0.94 5.15
N PHE A 200 4.81 -1.36 6.42
CA PHE A 200 5.80 -2.30 6.93
C PHE A 200 5.69 -3.66 6.23
N THR A 201 4.47 -4.17 6.07
CA THR A 201 4.21 -5.43 5.35
C THR A 201 4.65 -5.33 3.90
N GLN A 202 4.32 -4.25 3.20
CA GLN A 202 4.72 -4.03 1.80
C GLN A 202 6.24 -4.02 1.63
N LEU A 203 6.97 -3.27 2.48
CA LEU A 203 8.42 -3.21 2.43
C LEU A 203 9.06 -4.58 2.72
N THR A 204 8.54 -5.30 3.72
CA THR A 204 9.03 -6.64 4.08
C THR A 204 8.77 -7.65 2.96
N GLU A 205 7.56 -7.70 2.42
CA GLU A 205 7.21 -8.61 1.32
C GLU A 205 7.97 -8.27 0.04
N ALA A 206 8.13 -6.99 -0.28
CA ALA A 206 8.91 -6.57 -1.45
C ALA A 206 10.40 -6.93 -1.30
N TYR A 207 10.98 -6.78 -0.11
CA TYR A 207 12.35 -7.18 0.18
C TYR A 207 12.55 -8.69 0.08
N LEU A 208 11.59 -9.48 0.56
CA LEU A 208 11.62 -10.94 0.54
C LEU A 208 11.13 -11.54 -0.80
N SER A 209 10.59 -10.73 -1.70
CA SER A 209 9.99 -11.16 -2.96
C SER A 209 10.95 -11.95 -3.83
N THR A 210 10.45 -12.97 -4.51
CA THR A 210 11.19 -13.70 -5.57
C THR A 210 11.58 -12.82 -6.76
N LYS A 211 10.92 -11.65 -6.91
CA LYS A 211 11.22 -10.64 -7.93
C LYS A 211 12.11 -9.50 -7.41
N ALA A 212 12.53 -9.55 -6.16
CA ALA A 212 13.39 -8.53 -5.58
C ALA A 212 14.75 -8.45 -6.30
N VAL A 213 15.22 -7.22 -6.49
CA VAL A 213 16.51 -6.91 -7.10
C VAL A 213 17.24 -5.87 -6.24
N GLU A 214 18.52 -5.70 -6.49
CA GLU A 214 19.40 -4.87 -5.65
C GLU A 214 18.87 -3.46 -5.42
N VAL A 215 18.23 -2.84 -6.43
CA VAL A 215 17.67 -1.50 -6.31
C VAL A 215 16.41 -1.48 -5.42
N THR A 216 15.55 -2.49 -5.54
CA THR A 216 14.37 -2.59 -4.67
C THR A 216 14.75 -2.96 -3.24
N ASP A 217 15.78 -3.78 -3.06
CA ASP A 217 16.34 -4.13 -1.75
C ASP A 217 16.89 -2.89 -1.03
N ALA A 218 17.64 -2.04 -1.74
CA ALA A 218 18.17 -0.80 -1.18
C ALA A 218 17.07 0.16 -0.72
N LEU A 219 16.02 0.35 -1.54
CA LEU A 219 14.88 1.20 -1.20
C LEU A 219 14.07 0.63 -0.03
N ALA A 220 13.83 -0.69 -0.04
CA ALA A 220 13.10 -1.37 1.04
C ALA A 220 13.84 -1.24 2.38
N ILE A 221 15.15 -1.42 2.40
CA ILE A 221 15.98 -1.25 3.62
C ILE A 221 15.85 0.18 4.16
N GLN A 222 15.90 1.22 3.32
CA GLN A 222 15.75 2.60 3.78
C GLN A 222 14.36 2.85 4.37
N GLY A 223 13.30 2.34 3.74
CA GLY A 223 11.96 2.40 4.28
C GLY A 223 11.82 1.65 5.61
N LEU A 224 12.39 0.45 5.73
CA LEU A 224 12.38 -0.35 6.96
C LEU A 224 13.14 0.32 8.11
N MET A 225 14.24 1.02 7.82
CA MET A 225 14.95 1.82 8.83
C MET A 225 14.10 3.00 9.33
N ALA A 226 13.31 3.64 8.47
CA ALA A 226 12.36 4.67 8.87
C ALA A 226 11.21 4.08 9.72
N ILE A 227 10.68 2.91 9.35
CA ILE A 227 9.71 2.15 10.16
C ILE A 227 10.25 1.88 11.57
N LYS A 228 11.48 1.34 11.69
CA LYS A 228 12.12 1.08 13.00
C LYS A 228 12.12 2.32 13.90
N ARG A 229 12.50 3.47 13.35
CA ARG A 229 12.60 4.71 14.13
C ARG A 229 11.24 5.26 14.54
N SER A 230 10.24 5.14 13.67
CA SER A 230 9.11 6.07 13.72
C SER A 230 7.71 5.46 13.72
N LEU A 231 7.53 4.17 13.40
CA LEU A 231 6.19 3.57 13.38
C LEU A 231 5.48 3.65 14.73
N VAL A 232 6.12 3.15 15.78
CA VAL A 232 5.54 3.19 17.13
C VAL A 232 5.45 4.61 17.66
N ARG A 233 6.42 5.45 17.33
CA ARG A 233 6.44 6.87 17.74
C ARG A 233 5.29 7.64 17.09
N SER A 234 5.03 7.46 15.81
CA SER A 234 3.88 8.08 15.12
C SER A 234 2.54 7.64 15.69
N PHE A 235 2.44 6.40 16.19
CA PHE A 235 1.24 5.90 16.85
C PHE A 235 1.04 6.52 18.24
N THR A 236 2.11 6.65 19.04
CA THR A 236 2.03 7.15 20.42
C THR A 236 2.11 8.67 20.54
N HIS A 237 2.75 9.34 19.58
CA HIS A 237 2.96 10.79 19.49
C HIS A 237 2.63 11.25 18.09
N GLY A 238 1.33 11.29 17.77
CA GLY A 238 0.82 11.57 16.43
C GLY A 238 1.12 12.99 15.91
N ASP A 239 1.53 13.89 16.77
CA ASP A 239 1.95 15.26 16.50
C ASP A 239 3.47 15.41 16.23
N ASP A 240 4.25 14.33 16.35
CA ASP A 240 5.68 14.36 16.03
C ASP A 240 5.93 14.41 14.52
N ILE A 241 6.21 15.59 14.00
CA ILE A 241 6.43 15.81 12.56
C ILE A 241 7.63 15.03 11.99
N ASN A 242 8.65 14.76 12.79
CA ASN A 242 9.80 13.97 12.34
C ASN A 242 9.40 12.49 12.16
N ALA A 243 8.63 11.95 13.11
CA ALA A 243 8.09 10.60 13.00
C ALA A 243 7.10 10.49 11.83
N ARG A 244 6.25 11.48 11.62
CA ARG A 244 5.35 11.53 10.44
C ARG A 244 6.12 11.62 9.12
N SER A 245 7.23 12.38 9.09
CA SER A 245 8.09 12.47 7.91
C SER A 245 8.75 11.13 7.59
N ASP A 246 9.32 10.45 8.58
CA ASP A 246 9.88 9.11 8.41
C ASP A 246 8.83 8.12 7.87
N MET A 247 7.60 8.14 8.42
CA MET A 247 6.54 7.26 7.96
C MET A 247 6.06 7.59 6.53
N SER A 248 5.98 8.87 6.18
CA SER A 248 5.64 9.30 4.82
C SER A 248 6.73 8.89 3.82
N PHE A 249 8.00 8.98 4.20
CA PHE A 249 9.11 8.47 3.41
C PHE A 249 9.02 6.94 3.24
N ALA A 250 8.77 6.20 4.32
CA ALA A 250 8.61 4.75 4.26
C ALA A 250 7.46 4.35 3.31
N ALA A 251 6.32 5.05 3.36
CA ALA A 251 5.19 4.80 2.47
C ALA A 251 5.54 5.04 0.99
N LEU A 252 6.25 6.11 0.66
CA LEU A 252 6.76 6.34 -0.69
C LEU A 252 7.67 5.21 -1.16
N MET A 253 8.63 4.79 -0.32
CA MET A 253 9.52 3.67 -0.64
C MET A 253 8.74 2.38 -0.83
N SER A 254 7.71 2.13 -0.02
CA SER A 254 6.87 0.94 -0.11
C SER A 254 6.12 0.88 -1.45
N GLY A 255 5.56 2.00 -1.91
CA GLY A 255 4.89 2.09 -3.21
C GLY A 255 5.83 1.81 -4.38
N ILE A 256 7.05 2.38 -4.36
CA ILE A 256 8.06 2.12 -5.38
C ILE A 256 8.48 0.65 -5.37
N CYS A 257 8.71 0.06 -4.19
CA CYS A 257 9.09 -1.35 -4.06
C CYS A 257 7.95 -2.28 -4.53
N LEU A 258 6.70 -2.01 -4.14
CA LEU A 258 5.52 -2.75 -4.60
C LEU A 258 5.42 -2.76 -6.12
N ALA A 259 5.60 -1.61 -6.75
CA ALA A 259 5.49 -1.48 -8.22
C ALA A 259 6.54 -2.29 -8.98
N ASN A 260 7.67 -2.61 -8.36
CA ASN A 260 8.84 -3.24 -8.99
C ASN A 260 9.11 -4.68 -8.55
N ALA A 261 9.01 -4.97 -7.26
CA ALA A 261 9.24 -6.30 -6.70
C ALA A 261 7.95 -7.10 -6.48
N GLY A 262 6.79 -6.42 -6.44
CA GLY A 262 5.53 -7.06 -6.05
C GLY A 262 5.51 -7.42 -4.57
N LEU A 263 4.49 -8.16 -4.16
CA LEU A 263 4.19 -8.49 -2.76
C LEU A 263 4.09 -10.00 -2.56
N GLY A 264 3.79 -10.45 -1.34
CA GLY A 264 3.75 -11.85 -0.92
C GLY A 264 2.36 -12.33 -0.45
N ALA A 265 2.38 -13.31 0.44
CA ALA A 265 1.20 -14.04 0.90
C ALA A 265 0.23 -13.18 1.72
N VAL A 266 0.73 -12.25 2.53
CA VAL A 266 -0.14 -11.36 3.32
C VAL A 266 -1.06 -10.55 2.42
N HIS A 267 -0.51 -9.92 1.38
CA HIS A 267 -1.31 -9.18 0.40
C HIS A 267 -2.12 -10.09 -0.54
N GLY A 268 -1.74 -11.35 -0.69
CA GLY A 268 -2.58 -12.36 -1.32
C GLY A 268 -3.87 -12.57 -0.53
N LEU A 269 -3.74 -12.85 0.77
CA LEU A 269 -4.84 -13.01 1.71
C LEU A 269 -5.67 -11.73 1.86
N ALA A 270 -5.01 -10.57 2.01
CA ALA A 270 -5.69 -9.30 2.20
C ALA A 270 -6.58 -8.90 1.01
N GLY A 271 -6.20 -9.27 -0.21
CA GLY A 271 -7.03 -9.08 -1.39
C GLY A 271 -8.34 -9.87 -1.33
N THR A 272 -8.28 -11.14 -0.96
CA THR A 272 -9.44 -12.03 -0.83
C THR A 272 -10.31 -11.65 0.36
N ILE A 273 -9.70 -11.44 1.54
CA ILE A 273 -10.44 -11.04 2.74
C ILE A 273 -11.18 -9.72 2.51
N GLY A 274 -10.52 -8.71 1.92
CA GLY A 274 -11.14 -7.41 1.65
C GLY A 274 -12.21 -7.43 0.55
N ALA A 275 -12.25 -8.45 -0.31
CA ALA A 275 -13.34 -8.64 -1.27
C ALA A 275 -14.59 -9.25 -0.63
N LEU A 276 -14.41 -10.13 0.35
CA LEU A 276 -15.50 -10.87 0.99
C LEU A 276 -16.03 -10.16 2.25
N HIS A 277 -15.16 -9.49 2.98
CA HIS A 277 -15.47 -8.87 4.28
C HIS A 277 -15.07 -7.37 4.28
N ASN A 278 -15.86 -6.56 4.95
CA ASN A 278 -15.58 -5.12 5.10
C ASN A 278 -14.55 -4.86 6.21
N ILE A 279 -13.32 -5.34 5.99
CA ILE A 279 -12.19 -5.14 6.92
C ILE A 279 -11.19 -4.17 6.28
N PRO A 280 -10.76 -3.10 6.98
CA PRO A 280 -9.78 -2.15 6.45
C PRO A 280 -8.50 -2.86 6.01
N HIS A 281 -8.01 -2.58 4.80
CA HIS A 281 -6.90 -3.29 4.17
C HIS A 281 -5.64 -3.33 5.03
N GLY A 282 -5.22 -2.17 5.57
CA GLY A 282 -4.03 -2.11 6.41
C GLY A 282 -4.18 -2.86 7.74
N THR A 283 -5.42 -3.02 8.25
CA THR A 283 -5.69 -3.86 9.40
C THR A 283 -5.45 -5.34 9.06
N VAL A 284 -5.93 -5.80 7.90
CA VAL A 284 -5.70 -7.19 7.46
C VAL A 284 -4.21 -7.44 7.27
N CYS A 285 -3.50 -6.57 6.55
CA CYS A 285 -2.07 -6.70 6.33
C CYS A 285 -1.30 -6.73 7.65
N GLY A 286 -1.55 -5.76 8.53
CA GLY A 286 -0.84 -5.62 9.79
C GLY A 286 -1.08 -6.77 10.75
N THR A 287 -2.33 -7.26 10.84
CA THR A 287 -2.65 -8.35 11.77
C THR A 287 -2.08 -9.69 11.32
N LEU A 288 -2.00 -9.96 10.01
CA LEU A 288 -1.49 -11.24 9.47
C LEU A 288 0.04 -11.28 9.31
N MET A 289 0.72 -10.14 9.40
CA MET A 289 2.15 -10.00 9.04
C MET A 289 3.04 -10.94 9.85
N ALA A 290 2.85 -11.02 11.18
CA ALA A 290 3.68 -11.82 12.05
C ALA A 290 3.55 -13.31 11.75
N ASP A 291 2.33 -13.83 11.78
CA ASP A 291 2.03 -15.25 11.55
C ASP A 291 2.48 -15.71 10.15
N ALA A 292 2.31 -14.88 9.13
CA ALA A 292 2.74 -15.19 7.77
C ALA A 292 4.28 -15.29 7.66
N ASN A 293 5.01 -14.38 8.30
CA ASN A 293 6.48 -14.42 8.28
C ASN A 293 7.04 -15.55 9.13
N GLU A 294 6.42 -15.86 10.27
CA GLU A 294 6.76 -17.03 11.09
C GLU A 294 6.62 -18.33 10.28
N LEU A 295 5.50 -18.48 9.57
CA LEU A 295 5.27 -19.62 8.70
C LEU A 295 6.27 -19.70 7.56
N ASN A 296 6.58 -18.58 6.92
CA ASN A 296 7.60 -18.52 5.87
C ASN A 296 8.96 -19.02 6.38
N VAL A 297 9.41 -18.53 7.53
CA VAL A 297 10.69 -18.95 8.14
C VAL A 297 10.67 -20.43 8.48
N ARG A 298 9.57 -20.94 9.05
CA ARG A 298 9.40 -22.36 9.36
C ARG A 298 9.56 -23.22 8.10
N GLU A 299 8.90 -22.86 7.00
CA GLU A 299 8.96 -23.61 5.75
C GLU A 299 10.33 -23.50 5.07
N LEU A 300 10.94 -22.33 5.05
CA LEU A 300 12.30 -22.14 4.51
C LEU A 300 13.31 -23.01 5.27
N ARG A 301 13.23 -23.05 6.61
CA ARG A 301 14.09 -23.93 7.44
C ARG A 301 13.82 -25.40 7.18
N ARG A 302 12.54 -25.81 7.09
CA ARG A 302 12.17 -27.21 6.78
C ARG A 302 12.76 -27.67 5.45
N ILE A 303 12.66 -26.86 4.39
CA ILE A 303 13.22 -27.17 3.07
C ILE A 303 14.75 -27.22 3.14
N SER A 304 15.37 -26.28 3.84
CA SER A 304 16.82 -26.25 4.03
C SER A 304 17.34 -27.52 4.69
N HIS A 305 16.69 -28.00 5.75
CA HIS A 305 17.09 -29.24 6.45
C HIS A 305 16.82 -30.49 5.60
N SER A 306 15.71 -30.55 4.88
CA SER A 306 15.37 -31.70 4.00
C SER A 306 16.36 -31.85 2.86
N GLY A 307 16.82 -30.75 2.27
CA GLY A 307 17.87 -30.74 1.25
C GLY A 307 19.21 -31.27 1.77
N SER A 308 19.59 -30.92 2.99
CA SER A 308 20.80 -31.41 3.66
C SER A 308 20.71 -32.91 3.94
N ALA A 309 19.56 -33.42 4.37
CA ALA A 309 19.36 -34.86 4.66
C ALA A 309 19.44 -35.75 3.40
N THR A 310 19.11 -35.22 2.23
CA THR A 310 19.14 -35.93 0.94
C THR A 310 20.46 -35.73 0.18
N GLY A 311 21.45 -35.04 0.77
CA GLY A 311 22.74 -34.70 0.12
C GLY A 311 22.59 -33.65 -0.98
N LYS A 312 21.39 -33.07 -1.18
CA LYS A 312 21.18 -31.94 -2.05
C LYS A 312 21.23 -30.67 -1.22
N TYR A 313 22.18 -29.80 -1.51
CA TYR A 313 22.20 -28.47 -0.89
C TYR A 313 20.86 -27.75 -1.19
N PRO A 314 20.31 -27.00 -0.21
CA PRO A 314 19.15 -26.15 -0.46
C PRO A 314 19.49 -25.22 -1.64
N GLY A 315 18.55 -25.04 -2.55
CA GLY A 315 18.76 -24.15 -3.69
C GLY A 315 19.22 -22.77 -3.19
N PRO A 316 20.04 -22.04 -3.95
CA PRO A 316 20.58 -20.74 -3.54
C PRO A 316 19.48 -19.76 -3.12
N GLU A 317 18.28 -19.90 -3.63
CA GLU A 317 17.09 -19.08 -3.30
C GLU A 317 16.67 -19.21 -1.83
N ILE A 318 16.72 -20.41 -1.25
CA ILE A 318 16.36 -20.66 0.16
C ILE A 318 17.36 -19.98 1.10
N SER A 319 18.65 -20.15 0.82
CA SER A 319 19.74 -19.55 1.61
C SER A 319 19.69 -18.01 1.53
N VAL A 320 19.38 -17.46 0.35
CA VAL A 320 19.21 -16.00 0.15
C VAL A 320 18.01 -15.51 0.96
N SER A 321 16.87 -16.19 0.93
CA SER A 321 15.68 -15.79 1.68
C SER A 321 15.91 -15.80 3.20
N LEU A 322 16.56 -16.85 3.74
CA LEU A 322 16.92 -16.90 5.16
C LEU A 322 17.93 -15.80 5.54
N GLY A 323 18.93 -15.53 4.67
CA GLY A 323 19.87 -14.43 4.84
C GLY A 323 19.19 -13.04 4.85
N LYS A 324 18.12 -12.86 4.04
CA LYS A 324 17.31 -11.66 4.05
C LYS A 324 16.52 -11.51 5.36
N TYR A 325 15.93 -12.59 5.90
CA TYR A 325 15.30 -12.57 7.23
C TYR A 325 16.29 -12.20 8.33
N ALA A 326 17.50 -12.75 8.30
CA ALA A 326 18.55 -12.36 9.24
C ALA A 326 18.93 -10.87 9.11
N THR A 327 18.96 -10.34 7.89
CA THR A 327 19.21 -8.90 7.64
C THR A 327 18.08 -8.04 8.22
N LEU A 328 16.81 -8.44 8.05
CA LEU A 328 15.67 -7.79 8.70
C LEU A 328 15.85 -7.77 10.21
N GLY A 329 16.21 -8.90 10.81
CA GLY A 329 16.49 -8.95 12.25
C GLY A 329 17.62 -8.01 12.69
N ARG A 330 18.69 -7.90 11.91
CA ARG A 330 19.77 -6.93 12.21
C ARG A 330 19.31 -5.48 12.14
N ILE A 331 18.43 -5.14 11.20
CA ILE A 331 17.88 -3.79 11.12
C ILE A 331 17.11 -3.45 12.40
N PHE A 332 16.30 -4.36 12.93
CA PHE A 332 15.44 -4.09 14.08
C PHE A 332 16.10 -4.35 15.45
N ALA A 333 17.12 -5.22 15.53
CA ALA A 333 17.82 -5.49 16.78
C ALA A 333 18.77 -4.37 17.18
N ASP A 334 18.85 -4.11 18.49
CA ASP A 334 19.82 -3.20 19.11
C ASP A 334 20.83 -4.04 19.95
N THR A 335 21.41 -5.10 19.37
CA THR A 335 22.25 -6.06 20.08
C THR A 335 23.63 -6.21 19.43
N ALA A 336 24.59 -6.67 20.24
CA ALA A 336 25.90 -7.08 19.76
C ALA A 336 25.78 -8.22 18.73
N VAL A 337 26.85 -8.45 17.95
CA VAL A 337 26.88 -9.44 16.88
C VAL A 337 26.44 -10.84 17.34
N LYS A 338 25.42 -11.37 16.69
CA LYS A 338 24.86 -12.70 16.85
C LYS A 338 24.87 -13.44 15.49
N ASN A 339 24.48 -14.71 15.50
CA ASN A 339 24.33 -15.51 14.28
C ASN A 339 23.01 -15.18 13.54
N ASP A 340 22.89 -15.67 12.31
CA ASP A 340 21.74 -15.43 11.44
C ASP A 340 20.43 -15.98 11.99
N ASN A 341 20.47 -17.14 12.66
CA ASN A 341 19.29 -17.74 13.28
C ASN A 341 18.73 -16.85 14.38
N TYR A 342 19.60 -16.31 15.24
CA TYR A 342 19.19 -15.37 16.28
C TYR A 342 18.46 -14.16 15.69
N TYR A 343 19.00 -13.54 14.64
CA TYR A 343 18.38 -12.37 14.03
C TYR A 343 17.08 -12.73 13.32
N THR A 344 17.00 -13.89 12.68
CA THR A 344 15.77 -14.38 12.06
C THR A 344 14.66 -14.55 13.11
N ASP A 345 14.95 -15.22 14.23
CA ASP A 345 13.99 -15.42 15.31
C ASP A 345 13.61 -14.08 15.98
N PHE A 346 14.59 -13.21 16.22
CA PHE A 346 14.36 -11.86 16.74
C PHE A 346 13.39 -11.06 15.87
N PHE A 347 13.50 -11.16 14.53
CA PHE A 347 12.58 -10.44 13.64
C PHE A 347 11.15 -10.94 13.77
N ILE A 348 10.93 -12.25 13.90
CA ILE A 348 9.59 -12.82 14.11
C ILE A 348 9.02 -12.34 15.45
N ASP A 349 9.79 -12.44 16.53
CA ASP A 349 9.39 -11.95 17.85
C ASP A 349 9.04 -10.43 17.82
N TYR A 350 9.84 -9.65 17.10
CA TYR A 350 9.58 -8.22 16.92
C TYR A 350 8.25 -7.95 16.19
N LEU A 351 7.91 -8.74 15.16
CA LEU A 351 6.64 -8.60 14.43
C LEU A 351 5.44 -8.88 15.35
N HIS A 352 5.49 -9.92 16.16
CA HIS A 352 4.45 -10.20 17.15
C HIS A 352 4.34 -9.07 18.19
N ALA A 353 5.48 -8.61 18.70
CA ALA A 353 5.53 -7.55 19.69
C ALA A 353 4.97 -6.22 19.16
N VAL A 354 5.31 -5.82 17.94
CA VAL A 354 4.82 -4.56 17.33
C VAL A 354 3.33 -4.65 17.00
N THR A 355 2.85 -5.79 16.51
CA THR A 355 1.42 -6.05 16.28
C THR A 355 0.61 -5.85 17.56
N TYR A 356 1.09 -6.40 18.67
CA TYR A 356 0.48 -6.21 20.00
C TYR A 356 0.57 -4.75 20.47
N ARG A 357 1.75 -4.12 20.37
CA ARG A 357 1.98 -2.75 20.81
C ARG A 357 1.12 -1.72 20.08
N LEU A 358 0.89 -1.93 18.80
CA LEU A 358 0.02 -1.09 17.98
C LEU A 358 -1.47 -1.43 18.12
N ARG A 359 -1.81 -2.41 18.96
CA ARG A 359 -3.18 -2.86 19.24
C ARG A 359 -3.95 -3.24 17.98
N LEU A 360 -3.29 -3.92 17.04
CA LEU A 360 -3.95 -4.38 15.82
C LEU A 360 -5.08 -5.35 16.16
N PRO A 361 -6.33 -5.08 15.72
CA PRO A 361 -7.45 -5.94 16.04
C PRO A 361 -7.33 -7.29 15.33
N ARG A 362 -7.97 -8.31 15.89
CA ARG A 362 -8.12 -9.64 15.29
C ARG A 362 -9.22 -9.61 14.23
N LEU A 363 -9.15 -10.51 13.25
CA LEU A 363 -10.11 -10.57 12.14
C LEU A 363 -11.54 -10.89 12.61
N GLY A 364 -11.67 -11.72 13.66
CA GLY A 364 -12.97 -12.06 14.25
C GLY A 364 -13.73 -10.86 14.80
N SER A 365 -13.04 -9.79 15.22
CA SER A 365 -13.70 -8.53 15.64
C SER A 365 -14.47 -7.82 14.52
N PHE A 366 -14.24 -8.22 13.27
CA PHE A 366 -14.95 -7.74 12.08
C PHE A 366 -15.95 -8.75 11.52
N GLY A 367 -16.27 -9.80 12.27
CA GLY A 367 -17.24 -10.82 11.86
C GLY A 367 -16.67 -11.89 10.90
N LEU A 368 -15.34 -12.02 10.79
CA LEU A 368 -14.76 -13.17 10.11
C LEU A 368 -14.82 -14.39 11.06
N GLU A 369 -15.39 -15.48 10.57
CA GLU A 369 -15.63 -16.71 11.32
C GLU A 369 -14.76 -17.87 10.79
N LYS A 370 -14.63 -18.94 11.59
CA LYS A 370 -13.84 -20.13 11.21
C LYS A 370 -14.29 -20.75 9.89
N GLU A 371 -15.58 -20.74 9.64
CA GLU A 371 -16.24 -21.31 8.50
C GLU A 371 -15.85 -20.59 7.18
N ASN A 372 -15.41 -19.32 7.27
CA ASN A 372 -14.96 -18.54 6.13
C ASN A 372 -13.53 -18.90 5.68
N ILE A 373 -12.71 -19.48 6.59
CA ILE A 373 -11.27 -19.66 6.37
C ILE A 373 -10.95 -20.55 5.17
N PRO A 374 -11.60 -21.73 4.97
CA PRO A 374 -11.30 -22.59 3.82
C PRO A 374 -11.53 -21.90 2.48
N ASP A 375 -12.63 -21.16 2.37
CA ASP A 375 -12.98 -20.43 1.13
C ASP A 375 -11.97 -19.31 0.86
N ILE A 376 -11.59 -18.54 1.87
CA ILE A 376 -10.58 -17.49 1.75
C ILE A 376 -9.24 -18.09 1.32
N ALA A 377 -8.77 -19.15 2.00
CA ALA A 377 -7.51 -19.79 1.70
C ALA A 377 -7.44 -20.33 0.29
N SER A 378 -8.54 -20.97 -0.20
CA SER A 378 -8.62 -21.55 -1.53
C SER A 378 -8.61 -20.51 -2.67
N GLN A 379 -9.12 -19.30 -2.41
CA GLN A 379 -9.18 -18.20 -3.37
C GLN A 379 -7.97 -17.25 -3.30
N SER A 380 -7.09 -17.45 -2.33
CA SER A 380 -5.91 -16.59 -2.13
C SER A 380 -4.71 -17.15 -2.86
N ASP A 381 -3.86 -16.25 -3.36
CA ASP A 381 -2.58 -16.61 -3.93
C ASP A 381 -1.43 -16.09 -3.05
N VAL A 382 -0.26 -16.68 -3.18
CA VAL A 382 0.94 -16.27 -2.44
C VAL A 382 1.80 -15.25 -3.20
N LYS A 383 1.38 -14.84 -4.38
CA LYS A 383 2.08 -13.86 -5.24
C LYS A 383 3.57 -14.21 -5.42
N ASN A 384 4.45 -13.30 -5.01
CA ASN A 384 5.90 -13.47 -5.12
C ASN A 384 6.54 -13.82 -3.76
N ASN A 385 5.82 -14.56 -2.93
CA ASN A 385 6.30 -14.97 -1.60
C ASN A 385 7.61 -15.78 -1.72
N PRO A 386 8.54 -15.67 -0.77
CA PRO A 386 9.84 -16.35 -0.84
C PRO A 386 9.75 -17.87 -0.80
N VAL A 387 8.61 -18.41 -0.35
CA VAL A 387 8.32 -19.85 -0.33
C VAL A 387 6.88 -20.10 -0.72
N LYS A 388 6.60 -21.21 -1.40
CA LYS A 388 5.23 -21.64 -1.70
C LYS A 388 4.54 -22.11 -0.42
N LEU A 389 3.34 -21.61 -0.17
CA LEU A 389 2.47 -22.03 0.92
C LEU A 389 1.26 -22.77 0.37
N SER A 390 0.84 -23.82 1.06
CA SER A 390 -0.39 -24.56 0.73
C SER A 390 -1.63 -23.83 1.26
N GLY A 391 -2.82 -24.26 0.80
CA GLY A 391 -4.09 -23.75 1.33
C GLY A 391 -4.23 -23.95 2.84
N ASP A 392 -3.79 -25.09 3.39
CA ASP A 392 -3.81 -25.34 4.83
C ASP A 392 -2.90 -24.38 5.60
N GLN A 393 -1.75 -24.05 5.02
CA GLN A 393 -0.82 -23.10 5.60
C GLN A 393 -1.36 -21.65 5.55
N LEU A 394 -2.09 -21.30 4.49
CA LEU A 394 -2.79 -20.01 4.43
C LEU A 394 -3.94 -19.97 5.46
N ALA A 395 -4.65 -21.07 5.64
CA ALA A 395 -5.67 -21.21 6.68
C ALA A 395 -5.08 -21.08 8.09
N GLU A 396 -3.89 -21.63 8.33
CA GLU A 396 -3.17 -21.50 9.60
C GLU A 396 -2.87 -20.03 9.93
N ILE A 397 -2.37 -19.25 8.95
CA ILE A 397 -2.10 -17.81 9.12
C ILE A 397 -3.37 -17.06 9.54
N ILE A 398 -4.50 -17.32 8.88
CA ILE A 398 -5.78 -16.66 9.20
C ILE A 398 -6.24 -17.05 10.61
N THR A 399 -6.14 -18.34 10.93
CA THR A 399 -6.59 -18.90 12.22
C THR A 399 -5.82 -18.28 13.39
N GLY A 400 -4.53 -18.03 13.25
CA GLY A 400 -3.69 -17.38 14.26
C GLY A 400 -4.18 -15.99 14.65
N ARG A 401 -4.94 -15.33 13.77
CA ARG A 401 -5.45 -13.97 13.96
C ARG A 401 -6.99 -13.84 13.88
N LEU A 402 -7.70 -14.95 14.06
CA LEU A 402 -9.16 -14.97 14.15
C LEU A 402 -9.69 -14.37 15.47
#